data_12b6af42a559939cfab21aefd1711e5c
#
_entry.id   12b6af42a559939cfab21aefd1711e5c
#
_cell.length_a   1.000
_cell.length_b   1.000
_cell.length_c   1.000
_cell.angle_alpha   90.00
_cell.angle_beta   90.00
_cell.angle_gamma   90.00
#
_symmetry.space_group_name_H-M   'P 1'
#
loop_
_entity.id
_entity.type
_entity.pdbx_description
1 polymer ?
#
loop_
_entity_poly.entity_id
_entity_poly.type
_entity_poly.pdbx_seq_one_letter_code
_entity_poly.pdbx_strand_id
1 'polypeptide(L)'
;MGKSIISVDDSSTMRRMVSFTLKSAGYEVLEAGDGAEALALLKTRAVDLVISDINMPKLNGIELTRELRSQPNYSRTPIILLTTESDPAKKAEGRAAGATGWIVKPFNQEQLLAVVCKVLPA
;
A
#
# COMPACT_ATOMS: atom_id res chain seq x y z
N MET A 1 -13.95 -14.28 7.73
CA MET A 1 -12.54 -13.96 7.88
C MET A 1 -12.10 -12.91 6.92
N GLY A 2 -11.59 -11.83 7.47
CA GLY A 2 -11.21 -10.70 6.65
C GLY A 2 -9.86 -10.88 5.98
N LYS A 3 -9.69 -10.22 4.87
CA LYS A 3 -8.38 -10.11 4.23
C LYS A 3 -7.50 -9.15 5.05
N SER A 4 -6.20 -9.32 4.95
CA SER A 4 -5.22 -8.52 5.67
C SER A 4 -4.58 -7.50 4.74
N ILE A 5 -4.46 -6.27 5.21
CA ILE A 5 -3.88 -5.17 4.44
C ILE A 5 -2.83 -4.48 5.30
N ILE A 6 -1.70 -4.09 4.72
CA ILE A 6 -0.75 -3.23 5.40
C ILE A 6 -0.85 -1.82 4.84
N SER A 7 -0.95 -0.83 5.73
CA SER A 7 -0.96 0.58 5.38
C SER A 7 0.39 1.18 5.76
N VAL A 8 1.13 1.68 4.78
CA VAL A 8 2.47 2.22 4.97
C VAL A 8 2.47 3.70 4.62
N ASP A 9 2.72 4.54 5.61
CA ASP A 9 2.72 5.99 5.41
C ASP A 9 3.46 6.64 6.59
N ASP A 10 4.33 7.58 6.32
CA ASP A 10 5.04 8.29 7.38
C ASP A 10 4.15 9.35 8.05
N SER A 11 3.02 9.69 7.44
CA SER A 11 2.02 10.55 8.06
C SER A 11 1.10 9.69 8.93
N SER A 12 1.18 9.85 10.24
CA SER A 12 0.31 9.08 11.14
C SER A 12 -1.16 9.40 10.93
N THR A 13 -1.47 10.65 10.57
CA THR A 13 -2.85 11.07 10.30
C THR A 13 -3.42 10.33 9.09
N MET A 14 -2.67 10.32 7.99
CA MET A 14 -3.10 9.63 6.79
C MET A 14 -3.20 8.12 7.02
N ARG A 15 -2.19 7.56 7.69
CA ARG A 15 -2.16 6.12 7.99
C ARG A 15 -3.36 5.70 8.82
N ARG A 16 -3.72 6.51 9.83
CA ARG A 16 -4.87 6.21 10.67
C ARG A 16 -6.17 6.30 9.90
N MET A 17 -6.31 7.28 9.01
CA MET A 17 -7.50 7.43 8.19
C MET A 17 -7.70 6.21 7.30
N VAL A 18 -6.64 5.78 6.65
CA VAL A 18 -6.68 4.59 5.80
C VAL A 18 -7.04 3.36 6.63
N SER A 19 -6.38 3.17 7.78
CA SER A 19 -6.64 2.04 8.67
C SER A 19 -8.09 2.03 9.16
N PHE A 20 -8.59 3.18 9.59
CA PHE A 20 -9.96 3.27 10.08
C PHE A 20 -10.97 2.88 8.99
N THR A 21 -10.77 3.42 7.79
CA THR A 21 -11.66 3.14 6.67
C THR A 21 -11.67 1.64 6.34
N LEU A 22 -10.49 1.03 6.29
CA LEU A 22 -10.38 -0.39 5.93
C LEU A 22 -10.91 -1.30 7.04
N LYS A 23 -10.63 -1.00 8.30
CA LYS A 23 -11.16 -1.77 9.42
C LYS A 23 -12.67 -1.69 9.47
N SER A 24 -13.23 -0.51 9.20
CA SER A 24 -14.68 -0.33 9.16
C SER A 24 -15.33 -1.17 8.07
N ALA A 25 -14.59 -1.49 7.02
CA ALA A 25 -15.08 -2.32 5.92
C ALA A 25 -14.83 -3.82 6.16
N GLY A 26 -14.25 -4.20 7.32
CA GLY A 26 -14.07 -5.60 7.68
C GLY A 26 -12.69 -6.17 7.42
N TYR A 27 -11.72 -5.35 7.02
CA TYR A 27 -10.35 -5.82 6.78
C TYR A 27 -9.53 -5.78 8.06
N GLU A 28 -8.54 -6.68 8.16
CA GLU A 28 -7.51 -6.59 9.18
C GLU A 28 -6.41 -5.70 8.65
N VAL A 29 -5.91 -4.78 9.47
CA VAL A 29 -4.94 -3.79 9.01
C VAL A 29 -3.71 -3.78 9.91
N LEU A 30 -2.54 -3.89 9.27
CA LEU A 30 -1.26 -3.62 9.91
C LEU A 30 -0.83 -2.21 9.48
N GLU A 31 -0.03 -1.55 10.31
CA GLU A 31 0.46 -0.21 10.02
C GLU A 31 1.98 -0.17 10.12
N ALA A 32 2.60 0.58 9.21
CA ALA A 32 4.03 0.82 9.23
C ALA A 32 4.30 2.29 8.89
N GLY A 33 5.29 2.88 9.54
CA GLY A 33 5.62 4.29 9.35
C GLY A 33 6.58 4.57 8.20
N ASP A 34 7.23 3.55 7.67
CA ASP A 34 8.11 3.67 6.51
C ASP A 34 8.30 2.30 5.85
N GLY A 35 9.00 2.30 4.71
CA GLY A 35 9.19 1.07 3.95
C GLY A 35 10.05 0.03 4.66
N ALA A 36 11.03 0.47 5.45
CA ALA A 36 11.88 -0.46 6.19
C ALA A 36 11.09 -1.20 7.27
N GLU A 37 10.23 -0.48 7.99
CA GLU A 37 9.35 -1.08 8.99
C GLU A 37 8.37 -2.05 8.33
N ALA A 38 7.83 -1.66 7.17
CA ALA A 38 6.92 -2.52 6.43
C ALA A 38 7.60 -3.84 6.04
N LEU A 39 8.83 -3.78 5.52
CA LEU A 39 9.56 -4.99 5.15
C LEU A 39 9.79 -5.90 6.35
N ALA A 40 10.15 -5.31 7.50
CA ALA A 40 10.37 -6.09 8.72
C ALA A 40 9.09 -6.81 9.15
N LEU A 41 7.95 -6.12 9.12
CA LEU A 41 6.67 -6.72 9.47
C LEU A 41 6.28 -7.83 8.49
N LEU A 42 6.51 -7.60 7.20
CA LEU A 42 6.09 -8.54 6.17
C LEU A 42 6.95 -9.79 6.10
N LYS A 43 8.09 -9.82 6.79
CA LYS A 43 8.87 -11.05 6.93
C LYS A 43 8.21 -12.06 7.86
N THR A 44 7.42 -11.58 8.82
CA THR A 44 6.79 -12.44 9.82
C THR A 44 5.28 -12.51 9.70
N ARG A 45 4.67 -11.63 8.94
CA ARG A 45 3.21 -11.53 8.79
C ARG A 45 2.87 -11.44 7.31
N ALA A 46 1.92 -12.23 6.87
CA ALA A 46 1.47 -12.19 5.47
C ALA A 46 0.28 -11.24 5.35
N VAL A 47 0.23 -10.52 4.24
CA VAL A 47 -0.91 -9.66 3.91
C VAL A 47 -1.39 -9.94 2.50
N ASP A 48 -2.64 -9.58 2.24
CA ASP A 48 -3.27 -9.77 0.93
C ASP A 48 -3.16 -8.54 0.04
N LEU A 49 -2.84 -7.39 0.63
CA LEU A 49 -2.72 -6.12 -0.11
C LEU A 49 -1.76 -5.19 0.62
N VAL A 50 -0.94 -4.49 -0.15
CA VAL A 50 -0.06 -3.44 0.37
C VAL A 50 -0.56 -2.10 -0.17
N ILE A 51 -0.80 -1.15 0.73
CA ILE A 51 -1.12 0.24 0.36
C ILE A 51 -0.02 1.10 0.95
N SER A 52 0.75 1.78 0.10
CA SER A 52 1.92 2.53 0.54
C SER A 52 1.99 3.90 -0.10
N ASP A 53 2.32 4.90 0.72
CA ASP A 53 2.71 6.20 0.20
C ASP A 53 4.01 6.03 -0.60
N ILE A 54 4.21 6.86 -1.60
CA ILE A 54 5.46 6.87 -2.36
C ILE A 54 6.54 7.62 -1.58
N ASN A 55 6.22 8.81 -1.07
CA ASN A 55 7.21 9.69 -0.43
C ASN A 55 7.36 9.37 1.05
N MET A 56 8.36 8.55 1.37
CA MET A 56 8.65 8.16 2.75
C MET A 56 10.16 8.17 2.97
N PRO A 57 10.61 8.40 4.22
CA PRO A 57 12.04 8.30 4.53
C PRO A 57 12.51 6.85 4.49
N LYS A 58 13.81 6.66 4.43
CA LYS A 58 14.50 5.37 4.44
C LYS A 58 14.24 4.56 3.17
N LEU A 59 13.03 4.05 3.00
CA LEU A 59 12.67 3.27 1.82
C LEU A 59 11.33 3.78 1.32
N ASN A 60 11.29 4.36 0.13
CA ASN A 60 10.06 4.91 -0.43
C ASN A 60 9.15 3.79 -0.99
N GLY A 61 7.93 4.16 -1.37
CA GLY A 61 6.95 3.17 -1.83
C GLY A 61 7.33 2.43 -3.09
N ILE A 62 8.06 3.06 -3.99
CA ILE A 62 8.54 2.42 -5.22
C ILE A 62 9.64 1.41 -4.89
N GLU A 63 10.56 1.79 -4.01
CA GLU A 63 11.62 0.89 -3.55
C GLU A 63 11.04 -0.30 -2.78
N LEU A 64 10.04 -0.03 -1.94
CA LEU A 64 9.34 -1.09 -1.22
C LEU A 64 8.69 -2.07 -2.19
N THR A 65 8.07 -1.55 -3.25
CA THR A 65 7.46 -2.39 -4.28
C THR A 65 8.49 -3.32 -4.93
N ARG A 66 9.65 -2.77 -5.31
CA ARG A 66 10.73 -3.59 -5.89
C ARG A 66 11.18 -4.69 -4.97
N GLU A 67 11.39 -4.34 -3.68
CA GLU A 67 11.83 -5.30 -2.69
C GLU A 67 10.82 -6.43 -2.52
N LEU A 68 9.54 -6.09 -2.45
CA LEU A 68 8.48 -7.10 -2.29
C LEU A 68 8.38 -7.99 -3.51
N ARG A 69 8.51 -7.43 -4.72
CA ARG A 69 8.42 -8.23 -5.93
C ARG A 69 9.58 -9.22 -6.08
N SER A 70 10.70 -8.98 -5.40
CA SER A 70 11.82 -9.91 -5.41
C SER A 70 11.60 -11.09 -4.46
N GLN A 71 10.58 -11.03 -3.60
CA GLN A 71 10.28 -12.09 -2.64
C GLN A 71 9.17 -12.99 -3.17
N PRO A 72 9.36 -14.32 -3.15
CA PRO A 72 8.35 -15.23 -3.70
C PRO A 72 6.97 -15.06 -3.07
N ASN A 73 6.92 -14.76 -1.77
CA ASN A 73 5.64 -14.63 -1.05
C ASN A 73 4.83 -13.43 -1.52
N TYR A 74 5.48 -12.43 -2.11
CA TYR A 74 4.83 -11.18 -2.49
C TYR A 74 4.90 -10.88 -3.99
N SER A 75 5.31 -11.86 -4.78
CA SER A 75 5.47 -11.64 -6.22
C SER A 75 4.15 -11.31 -6.93
N ARG A 76 3.02 -11.69 -6.34
CA ARG A 76 1.69 -11.46 -6.92
C ARG A 76 0.76 -10.66 -6.03
N THR A 77 1.19 -10.30 -4.83
CA THR A 77 0.36 -9.52 -3.90
C THR A 77 0.09 -8.15 -4.51
N PRO A 78 -1.17 -7.71 -4.58
CA PRO A 78 -1.46 -6.37 -5.09
C PRO A 78 -0.78 -5.30 -4.24
N ILE A 79 -0.22 -4.29 -4.91
CA ILE A 79 0.44 -3.16 -4.27
C ILE A 79 -0.13 -1.89 -4.87
N ILE A 80 -0.76 -1.07 -4.04
CA ILE A 80 -1.34 0.20 -4.44
C ILE A 80 -0.48 1.32 -3.85
N LEU A 81 -0.05 2.24 -4.70
CA LEU A 81 0.76 3.38 -4.26
C LEU A 81 -0.12 4.62 -4.11
N LEU A 82 0.12 5.38 -3.04
CA LEU A 82 -0.55 6.65 -2.80
C LEU A 82 0.40 7.77 -3.15
N THR A 83 -0.06 8.74 -3.93
CA THR A 83 0.81 9.82 -4.37
C THR A 83 0.02 11.12 -4.49
N THR A 84 0.68 12.24 -4.18
CA THR A 84 0.11 13.56 -4.43
C THR A 84 0.39 14.00 -5.87
N GLU A 85 1.17 13.21 -6.59
CA GLU A 85 1.63 13.59 -7.91
C GLU A 85 0.91 12.84 -9.01
N SER A 86 0.57 13.58 -10.06
CA SER A 86 0.12 12.98 -11.30
C SER A 86 1.26 12.87 -12.30
N ASP A 87 2.51 12.99 -11.83
CA ASP A 87 3.71 12.95 -12.66
C ASP A 87 3.82 11.61 -13.40
N PRO A 88 3.79 11.62 -14.75
CA PRO A 88 3.90 10.38 -15.51
C PRO A 88 5.19 9.61 -15.26
N ALA A 89 6.29 10.30 -14.92
CA ALA A 89 7.56 9.65 -14.64
C ALA A 89 7.47 8.80 -13.37
N LYS A 90 6.84 9.32 -12.32
CA LYS A 90 6.64 8.58 -11.07
C LYS A 90 5.74 7.37 -11.27
N LYS A 91 4.68 7.54 -12.05
CA LYS A 91 3.77 6.42 -12.36
C LYS A 91 4.49 5.36 -13.17
N ALA A 92 5.32 5.75 -14.12
CA ALA A 92 6.11 4.80 -14.91
C ALA A 92 7.10 4.03 -14.03
N GLU A 93 7.76 4.72 -13.09
CA GLU A 93 8.67 4.06 -12.16
C GLU A 93 7.93 3.04 -11.28
N GLY A 94 6.77 3.42 -10.76
CA GLY A 94 5.96 2.53 -9.93
C GLY A 94 5.51 1.30 -10.69
N ARG A 95 5.07 1.51 -11.93
CA ARG A 95 4.65 0.40 -12.78
C ARG A 95 5.82 -0.53 -13.10
N ALA A 96 6.97 0.04 -13.42
CA ALA A 96 8.18 -0.74 -13.71
C ALA A 96 8.64 -1.53 -12.48
N ALA A 97 8.41 -1.00 -11.29
CA ALA A 97 8.74 -1.69 -10.04
C ALA A 97 7.76 -2.83 -9.74
N GLY A 98 6.61 -2.85 -10.39
CA GLY A 98 5.63 -3.90 -10.21
C GLY A 98 4.38 -3.52 -9.43
N ALA A 99 4.11 -2.22 -9.26
CA ALA A 99 2.90 -1.76 -8.59
C ALA A 99 1.67 -2.16 -9.40
N THR A 100 0.61 -2.53 -8.69
CA THR A 100 -0.67 -2.91 -9.30
C THR A 100 -1.43 -1.67 -9.76
N GLY A 101 -1.35 -0.59 -8.99
CA GLY A 101 -2.02 0.65 -9.32
C GLY A 101 -1.68 1.73 -8.31
N TRP A 102 -2.39 2.84 -8.37
CA TRP A 102 -2.19 3.93 -7.42
C TRP A 102 -3.46 4.74 -7.24
N ILE A 103 -3.47 5.52 -6.16
CA ILE A 103 -4.53 6.45 -5.83
C ILE A 103 -3.88 7.82 -5.65
N VAL A 104 -4.45 8.85 -6.29
CA VAL A 104 -3.93 10.22 -6.17
C VAL A 104 -4.55 10.89 -4.95
N LYS A 105 -3.71 11.52 -4.13
CA LYS A 105 -4.17 12.29 -2.97
C LYS A 105 -4.56 13.69 -3.43
N PRO A 106 -5.56 14.31 -2.81
CA PRO A 106 -6.43 13.75 -1.77
C PRO A 106 -7.46 12.82 -2.37
N PHE A 107 -7.88 11.84 -1.57
CA PHE A 107 -8.94 10.91 -1.97
C PHE A 107 -9.92 10.78 -0.80
N ASN A 108 -11.13 10.32 -1.10
CA ASN A 108 -12.11 10.06 -0.05
C ASN A 108 -12.21 8.56 0.24
N GLN A 109 -12.99 8.21 1.27
CA GLN A 109 -13.14 6.82 1.68
C GLN A 109 -13.73 5.96 0.58
N GLU A 110 -14.66 6.50 -0.18
CA GLU A 110 -15.31 5.76 -1.27
C GLU A 110 -14.31 5.39 -2.36
N GLN A 111 -13.42 6.32 -2.71
CA GLN A 111 -12.39 6.08 -3.71
C GLN A 111 -11.41 5.00 -3.25
N LEU A 112 -10.99 5.07 -1.98
CA LEU A 112 -10.10 4.08 -1.40
C LEU A 112 -10.74 2.69 -1.44
N LEU A 113 -11.97 2.58 -0.96
CA LEU A 113 -12.67 1.30 -0.91
C LEU A 113 -12.95 0.73 -2.30
N ALA A 114 -13.25 1.61 -3.26
CA ALA A 114 -13.47 1.16 -4.64
C ALA A 114 -12.23 0.47 -5.22
N VAL A 115 -11.04 1.05 -4.99
CA VAL A 115 -9.80 0.46 -5.46
C VAL A 115 -9.51 -0.84 -4.73
N VAL A 116 -9.70 -0.86 -3.41
CA VAL A 116 -9.46 -2.07 -2.61
C VAL A 116 -10.37 -3.21 -3.07
N CYS A 117 -11.65 -2.94 -3.27
CA CYS A 117 -12.59 -3.96 -3.74
C CYS A 117 -12.24 -4.49 -5.13
N LYS A 118 -11.63 -3.65 -5.96
CA LYS A 118 -11.23 -4.04 -7.30
C LYS A 118 -10.05 -5.00 -7.29
N VAL A 119 -9.09 -4.81 -6.39
CA VAL A 119 -7.88 -5.63 -6.31
C VAL A 119 -7.98 -6.78 -5.31
N LEU A 120 -8.93 -6.69 -4.36
CA LEU A 120 -9.22 -7.75 -3.38
C LEU A 120 -10.70 -8.09 -3.42
N PRO A 121 -11.15 -8.83 -4.42
CA PRO A 121 -12.55 -9.25 -4.44
C PRO A 121 -12.85 -10.13 -3.23
N ALA A 122 -14.02 -9.95 -2.69
CA ALA A 122 -14.46 -10.65 -1.49
C ALA A 122 -14.59 -12.16 -1.74
#